data_2b43d04a67598786e85237938ec6baa0
#
_entry.id   2b43d04a67598786e85237938ec6baa0
#
_cell.length_a   1.000
_cell.length_b   1.000
_cell.length_c   1.000
_cell.angle_alpha   90.00
_cell.angle_beta   90.00
_cell.angle_gamma   90.00
#
_symmetry.space_group_name_H-M   'P 1'
#
loop_
_entity.id
_entity.type
_entity.pdbx_description
1 polymer ?
#
loop_
_entity_poly.entity_id
_entity_poly.type
_entity_poly.pdbx_seq_one_letter_code
_entity_poly.pdbx_strand_id
1 'polypeptide(L)'
;FPTAPAETTSDMAKRQLLPAAWGKMNAKNAPRFSLLIVGACTQVFMLTLIFSEDAYNFAFSLCTVAIVITWTLAAAYQAKYSAQNRQMGQLVIGAIAVLFQVVGVLLNGWTFLLLTCVGYIPGFFVYAKARKDQGRGLTTAEKAGMGIISALGVLSLVLLFTGFISF
;
A
#
# COMPACT_ATOMS: atom_id res chain seq x y z
N PHE A 1 -12.80 14.32 1.67
CA PHE A 1 -11.47 14.76 1.23
C PHE A 1 -10.81 13.75 0.27
N PRO A 2 -11.34 13.52 -0.95
CA PRO A 2 -10.72 12.60 -1.92
C PRO A 2 -9.51 13.21 -2.65
N THR A 3 -9.19 14.49 -2.42
CA THR A 3 -8.12 15.20 -3.10
C THR A 3 -6.72 14.74 -2.70
N ALA A 4 -6.47 14.50 -1.41
CA ALA A 4 -5.15 14.09 -0.93
C ALA A 4 -4.66 12.74 -1.52
N PRO A 5 -5.45 11.64 -1.55
CA PRO A 5 -5.05 10.41 -2.23
C PRO A 5 -4.84 10.59 -3.73
N ALA A 6 -5.65 11.44 -4.39
CA ALA A 6 -5.52 11.70 -5.81
C ALA A 6 -4.25 12.51 -6.14
N GLU A 7 -3.88 13.46 -5.31
CA GLU A 7 -2.63 14.21 -5.43
C GLU A 7 -1.41 13.30 -5.20
N THR A 8 -1.46 12.44 -4.17
CA THR A 8 -0.40 11.46 -3.90
C THR A 8 -0.19 10.53 -5.09
N THR A 9 -1.25 9.98 -5.68
CA THR A 9 -1.14 9.10 -6.86
C THR A 9 -0.64 9.86 -8.08
N SER A 10 -1.02 11.12 -8.26
CA SER A 10 -0.49 11.99 -9.31
C SER A 10 1.00 12.26 -9.14
N ASP A 11 1.46 12.53 -7.91
CA ASP A 11 2.88 12.73 -7.62
C ASP A 11 3.70 11.45 -7.81
N MET A 12 3.14 10.29 -7.47
CA MET A 12 3.77 8.99 -7.78
C MET A 12 3.93 8.80 -9.28
N ALA A 13 2.95 9.24 -10.10
CA ALA A 13 3.07 9.19 -11.56
C ALA A 13 4.14 10.15 -12.09
N LYS A 14 4.25 11.37 -11.53
CA LYS A 14 5.32 12.32 -11.86
C LYS A 14 6.71 11.77 -11.51
N ARG A 15 6.81 11.01 -10.42
CA ARG A 15 8.03 10.30 -10.01
C ARG A 15 8.25 8.98 -10.76
N GLN A 16 7.46 8.72 -11.78
CA GLN A 16 7.57 7.53 -12.63
C GLN A 16 7.34 6.19 -11.90
N LEU A 17 6.59 6.20 -10.80
CA LEU A 17 6.19 5.00 -10.07
C LEU A 17 4.85 4.43 -10.56
N LEU A 18 4.04 5.26 -11.26
CA LEU A 18 2.77 4.88 -11.86
C LEU A 18 2.77 5.25 -13.35
N PRO A 19 1.89 4.64 -14.18
CA PRO A 19 1.73 5.01 -15.59
C PRO A 19 1.44 6.50 -15.75
N ALA A 20 1.93 7.10 -16.82
CA ALA A 20 1.83 8.54 -17.10
C ALA A 20 0.37 9.07 -17.13
N ALA A 21 -0.60 8.19 -17.40
CA ALA A 21 -2.02 8.55 -17.41
C ALA A 21 -2.51 9.09 -16.04
N TRP A 22 -1.94 8.59 -14.93
CA TRP A 22 -2.29 9.02 -13.56
C TRP A 22 -1.80 10.44 -13.23
N GLY A 23 -0.78 10.92 -13.94
CA GLY A 23 -0.23 12.27 -13.79
C GLY A 23 -0.89 13.34 -14.64
N LYS A 24 -1.84 12.97 -15.52
CA LYS A 24 -2.50 13.94 -16.40
C LYS A 24 -3.40 14.88 -15.61
N MET A 25 -3.12 16.16 -15.69
CA MET A 25 -3.92 17.22 -15.07
C MET A 25 -4.90 17.83 -16.08
N ASN A 26 -6.05 18.30 -15.59
CA ASN A 26 -6.98 19.07 -16.40
C ASN A 26 -6.61 20.57 -16.40
N ALA A 27 -7.40 21.39 -17.12
CA ALA A 27 -7.20 22.84 -17.20
C ALA A 27 -7.25 23.56 -15.83
N LYS A 28 -7.76 22.93 -14.77
CA LYS A 28 -7.82 23.44 -13.40
C LYS A 28 -6.76 22.82 -12.48
N ASN A 29 -5.70 22.25 -13.04
CA ASN A 29 -4.61 21.57 -12.31
C ASN A 29 -5.07 20.43 -11.38
N ALA A 30 -6.18 19.75 -11.70
CA ALA A 30 -6.65 18.60 -10.94
C ALA A 30 -6.30 17.29 -11.68
N PRO A 31 -5.81 16.26 -10.99
CA PRO A 31 -5.46 14.95 -11.58
C PRO A 31 -6.73 14.14 -11.85
N ARG A 32 -7.34 14.37 -13.01
CA ARG A 32 -8.67 13.85 -13.36
C ARG A 32 -8.77 12.34 -13.31
N PHE A 33 -7.78 11.64 -13.83
CA PHE A 33 -7.78 10.17 -13.86
C PHE A 33 -7.63 9.58 -12.45
N SER A 34 -6.72 10.13 -11.64
CA SER A 34 -6.53 9.73 -10.25
C SER A 34 -7.78 9.97 -9.40
N LEU A 35 -8.46 11.12 -9.58
CA LEU A 35 -9.72 11.44 -8.90
C LEU A 35 -10.83 10.45 -9.24
N LEU A 36 -10.97 10.08 -10.51
CA LEU A 36 -11.99 9.11 -10.93
C LEU A 36 -11.74 7.73 -10.31
N ILE A 37 -10.50 7.24 -10.30
CA ILE A 37 -10.18 5.94 -9.71
C ILE A 37 -10.36 5.96 -8.19
N VAL A 38 -9.85 6.98 -7.51
CA VAL A 38 -10.03 7.11 -6.06
C VAL A 38 -11.51 7.20 -5.72
N GLY A 39 -12.29 7.99 -6.46
CA GLY A 39 -13.74 8.09 -6.29
C GLY A 39 -14.45 6.75 -6.51
N ALA A 40 -14.12 6.03 -7.57
CA ALA A 40 -14.69 4.71 -7.85
C ALA A 40 -14.35 3.70 -6.74
N CYS A 41 -13.09 3.65 -6.29
CA CYS A 41 -12.68 2.78 -5.19
C CYS A 41 -13.43 3.13 -3.89
N THR A 42 -13.56 4.42 -3.58
CA THR A 42 -14.30 4.87 -2.40
C THR A 42 -15.78 4.47 -2.50
N GLN A 43 -16.37 4.58 -3.70
CA GLN A 43 -17.77 4.20 -3.92
C GLN A 43 -17.97 2.69 -3.75
N VAL A 44 -17.08 1.87 -4.31
CA VAL A 44 -17.11 0.42 -4.12
C VAL A 44 -16.99 0.08 -2.64
N PHE A 45 -16.07 0.73 -1.92
CA PHE A 45 -15.90 0.53 -0.49
C PHE A 45 -17.17 0.89 0.31
N MET A 46 -17.82 2.00 -0.03
CA MET A 46 -19.10 2.38 0.61
C MET A 46 -20.23 1.41 0.30
N LEU A 47 -20.25 0.80 -0.89
CA LEU A 47 -21.25 -0.20 -1.23
C LEU A 47 -21.13 -1.47 -0.37
N THR A 48 -19.92 -1.84 0.09
CA THR A 48 -19.77 -3.01 0.98
C THR A 48 -20.54 -2.85 2.28
N LEU A 49 -20.66 -1.62 2.80
CA LEU A 49 -21.43 -1.33 4.00
C LEU A 49 -22.93 -1.66 3.85
N ILE A 50 -23.48 -1.46 2.64
CA ILE A 50 -24.90 -1.73 2.34
C ILE A 50 -25.17 -3.23 2.36
N PHE A 51 -24.20 -4.05 1.94
CA PHE A 51 -24.37 -5.49 1.85
C PHE A 51 -24.09 -6.23 3.17
N SER A 52 -23.11 -5.80 3.93
CA SER A 52 -22.75 -6.43 5.20
C SER A 52 -21.83 -5.53 6.01
N GLU A 53 -22.15 -5.36 7.28
CA GLU A 53 -21.33 -4.63 8.24
C GLU A 53 -19.98 -5.37 8.47
N ASP A 54 -19.99 -6.69 8.49
CA ASP A 54 -18.79 -7.51 8.64
C ASP A 54 -17.85 -7.35 7.44
N ALA A 55 -18.40 -7.33 6.22
CA ALA A 55 -17.62 -7.09 5.00
C ALA A 55 -16.96 -5.70 5.00
N TYR A 56 -17.66 -4.69 5.53
CA TYR A 56 -17.11 -3.35 5.71
C TYR A 56 -15.96 -3.34 6.73
N ASN A 57 -16.18 -3.92 7.90
CA ASN A 57 -15.17 -4.00 8.96
C ASN A 57 -13.92 -4.75 8.50
N PHE A 58 -14.12 -5.83 7.76
CA PHE A 58 -13.03 -6.57 7.12
C PHE A 58 -12.23 -5.70 6.14
N ALA A 59 -12.89 -5.01 5.21
CA ALA A 59 -12.25 -4.13 4.25
C ALA A 59 -11.53 -2.96 4.95
N PHE A 60 -12.13 -2.41 6.01
CA PHE A 60 -11.53 -1.36 6.83
C PHE A 60 -10.24 -1.84 7.52
N SER A 61 -10.25 -3.04 8.07
CA SER A 61 -9.08 -3.65 8.71
C SER A 61 -7.93 -3.87 7.71
N LEU A 62 -8.24 -4.35 6.50
CA LEU A 62 -7.25 -4.49 5.43
C LEU A 62 -6.63 -3.15 5.05
N CYS A 63 -7.43 -2.10 4.87
CA CYS A 63 -6.95 -0.76 4.57
C CYS A 63 -6.05 -0.22 5.69
N THR A 64 -6.44 -0.44 6.95
CA THR A 64 -5.66 -0.02 8.11
C THR A 64 -4.29 -0.68 8.13
N VAL A 65 -4.22 -1.99 7.94
CA VAL A 65 -2.94 -2.72 7.90
C VAL A 65 -2.06 -2.25 6.74
N ALA A 66 -2.63 -2.02 5.56
CA ALA A 66 -1.90 -1.50 4.40
C ALA A 66 -1.28 -0.12 4.68
N ILE A 67 -2.01 0.77 5.35
CA ILE A 67 -1.52 2.10 5.76
C ILE A 67 -0.40 1.94 6.78
N VAL A 68 -0.57 1.10 7.80
CA VAL A 68 0.43 0.88 8.85
C VAL A 68 1.73 0.34 8.26
N ILE A 69 1.68 -0.60 7.30
CA ILE A 69 2.88 -1.10 6.59
C ILE A 69 3.60 0.06 5.88
N THR A 70 2.86 0.93 5.20
CA THR A 70 3.44 2.08 4.49
C THR A 70 4.15 3.03 5.46
N TRP A 71 3.52 3.35 6.59
CA TRP A 71 4.12 4.20 7.62
C TRP A 71 5.32 3.55 8.30
N THR A 72 5.29 2.22 8.49
CA THR A 72 6.44 1.46 9.02
C THR A 72 7.64 1.59 8.10
N LEU A 73 7.45 1.45 6.79
CA LEU A 73 8.53 1.63 5.81
C LEU A 73 9.08 3.06 5.81
N ALA A 74 8.20 4.06 5.92
CA ALA A 74 8.62 5.47 6.02
C ALA A 74 9.43 5.73 7.29
N ALA A 75 9.00 5.22 8.44
CA ALA A 75 9.72 5.34 9.71
C ALA A 75 11.06 4.60 9.69
N ALA A 76 11.12 3.42 9.08
CA ALA A 76 12.36 2.66 8.90
C ALA A 76 13.35 3.41 7.99
N TYR A 77 12.85 4.04 6.91
CA TYR A 77 13.68 4.88 6.06
C TYR A 77 14.23 6.10 6.83
N GLN A 78 13.38 6.76 7.62
CA GLN A 78 13.80 7.87 8.49
C GLN A 78 14.87 7.44 9.47
N ALA A 79 14.71 6.32 10.16
CA ALA A 79 15.69 5.79 11.11
C ALA A 79 17.03 5.51 10.40
N LYS A 80 17.01 4.89 9.22
CA LYS A 80 18.20 4.65 8.41
C LYS A 80 18.91 5.94 8.01
N TYR A 81 18.16 6.93 7.52
CA TYR A 81 18.70 8.24 7.11
C TYR A 81 19.32 8.98 8.29
N SER A 82 18.64 8.97 9.44
CA SER A 82 19.13 9.61 10.68
C SER A 82 20.39 8.94 11.22
N ALA A 83 20.50 7.61 11.11
CA ALA A 83 21.71 6.87 11.47
C ALA A 83 22.90 7.27 10.58
N GLN A 84 22.69 7.41 9.28
CA GLN A 84 23.74 7.82 8.33
C GLN A 84 24.23 9.26 8.59
N ASN A 85 23.30 10.15 8.97
CA ASN A 85 23.61 11.56 9.23
C ASN A 85 23.97 11.87 10.71
N ARG A 86 24.12 10.83 11.55
CA ARG A 86 24.44 10.95 12.99
C ARG A 86 23.46 11.81 13.79
N GLN A 87 22.20 11.87 13.36
CA GLN A 87 21.15 12.62 14.05
C GLN A 87 20.47 11.74 15.11
N MET A 88 21.12 11.56 16.26
CA MET A 88 20.69 10.62 17.30
C MET A 88 19.27 10.87 17.80
N GLY A 89 18.82 12.12 17.94
CA GLY A 89 17.45 12.43 18.37
C GLY A 89 16.39 11.93 17.38
N GLN A 90 16.61 12.16 16.09
CA GLN A 90 15.70 11.68 15.03
C GLN A 90 15.77 10.16 14.84
N LEU A 91 16.94 9.55 15.09
CA LEU A 91 17.10 8.10 15.08
C LEU A 91 16.23 7.44 16.15
N VAL A 92 16.26 7.96 17.38
CA VAL A 92 15.44 7.44 18.49
C VAL A 92 13.95 7.56 18.18
N ILE A 93 13.51 8.72 17.69
CA ILE A 93 12.11 8.93 17.30
C ILE A 93 11.70 7.93 16.20
N GLY A 94 12.51 7.77 15.16
CA GLY A 94 12.25 6.82 14.08
C GLY A 94 12.21 5.37 14.57
N ALA A 95 13.12 4.97 15.48
CA ALA A 95 13.13 3.63 16.05
C ALA A 95 11.88 3.34 16.90
N ILE A 96 11.47 4.30 17.74
CA ILE A 96 10.23 4.20 18.53
C ILE A 96 9.01 4.09 17.61
N ALA A 97 8.96 4.90 16.54
CA ALA A 97 7.88 4.84 15.56
C ALA A 97 7.79 3.46 14.87
N VAL A 98 8.91 2.89 14.44
CA VAL A 98 8.96 1.54 13.86
C VAL A 98 8.45 0.51 14.85
N LEU A 99 8.93 0.55 16.10
CA LEU A 99 8.52 -0.40 17.15
C LEU A 99 7.02 -0.32 17.40
N PHE A 100 6.48 0.89 17.54
CA PHE A 100 5.04 1.11 17.74
C PHE A 100 4.22 0.56 16.58
N GLN A 101 4.65 0.79 15.34
CA GLN A 101 3.96 0.30 14.15
C GLN A 101 4.01 -1.24 14.06
N VAL A 102 5.15 -1.86 14.36
CA VAL A 102 5.29 -3.33 14.39
C VAL A 102 4.34 -3.94 15.43
N VAL A 103 4.29 -3.37 16.63
CA VAL A 103 3.33 -3.80 17.67
C VAL A 103 1.90 -3.65 17.19
N GLY A 104 1.56 -2.51 16.55
CA GLY A 104 0.24 -2.27 15.97
C GLY A 104 -0.18 -3.32 14.93
N VAL A 105 0.75 -3.73 14.05
CA VAL A 105 0.51 -4.79 13.06
C VAL A 105 0.28 -6.14 13.75
N LEU A 106 1.08 -6.47 14.78
CA LEU A 106 0.93 -7.73 15.52
C LEU A 106 -0.39 -7.81 16.28
N LEU A 107 -0.85 -6.68 16.85
CA LEU A 107 -2.12 -6.60 17.58
C LEU A 107 -3.34 -6.69 16.64
N ASN A 108 -3.23 -6.21 15.41
CA ASN A 108 -4.30 -6.36 14.39
C ASN A 108 -4.49 -7.81 13.92
N GLY A 109 -3.52 -8.69 14.18
CA GLY A 109 -3.58 -10.10 13.82
C GLY A 109 -2.86 -10.45 12.52
N TRP A 110 -2.25 -11.60 12.50
CA TRP A 110 -1.49 -12.15 11.37
C TRP A 110 -2.33 -12.33 10.10
N THR A 111 -3.62 -12.62 10.28
CA THR A 111 -4.60 -12.84 9.22
C THR A 111 -4.70 -11.63 8.28
N PHE A 112 -4.90 -10.44 8.86
CA PHE A 112 -5.03 -9.21 8.06
C PHE A 112 -3.72 -8.82 7.40
N LEU A 113 -2.57 -9.11 8.02
CA LEU A 113 -1.26 -8.88 7.43
C LEU A 113 -1.06 -9.76 6.18
N LEU A 114 -1.37 -11.05 6.28
CA LEU A 114 -1.28 -11.98 5.17
C LEU A 114 -2.24 -11.62 4.03
N LEU A 115 -3.48 -11.29 4.36
CA LEU A 115 -4.50 -10.88 3.38
C LEU A 115 -4.14 -9.57 2.69
N THR A 116 -3.49 -8.63 3.39
CA THR A 116 -3.01 -7.39 2.77
C THR A 116 -2.01 -7.65 1.65
N CYS A 117 -1.23 -8.75 1.73
CA CYS A 117 -0.32 -9.15 0.65
C CYS A 117 -1.08 -9.44 -0.67
N VAL A 118 -2.32 -9.96 -0.59
CA VAL A 118 -3.18 -10.14 -1.77
C VAL A 118 -3.53 -8.81 -2.41
N GLY A 119 -3.83 -7.80 -1.58
CA GLY A 119 -4.14 -6.44 -2.04
C GLY A 119 -2.98 -5.75 -2.79
N TYR A 120 -1.74 -6.14 -2.51
CA TYR A 120 -0.57 -5.61 -3.23
C TYR A 120 -0.37 -6.21 -4.62
N ILE A 121 -0.94 -7.39 -4.91
CA ILE A 121 -0.76 -8.09 -6.21
C ILE A 121 -1.19 -7.20 -7.39
N PRO A 122 -2.40 -6.59 -7.40
CA PRO A 122 -2.79 -5.67 -8.47
C PRO A 122 -1.84 -4.48 -8.62
N GLY A 123 -1.31 -3.96 -7.50
CA GLY A 123 -0.34 -2.87 -7.49
C GLY A 123 0.97 -3.24 -8.21
N PHE A 124 1.41 -4.48 -8.10
CA PHE A 124 2.62 -4.95 -8.80
C PHE A 124 2.44 -4.96 -10.32
N PHE A 125 1.26 -5.31 -10.83
CA PHE A 125 0.99 -5.24 -12.26
C PHE A 125 1.03 -3.80 -12.77
N VAL A 126 0.46 -2.87 -12.02
CA VAL A 126 0.47 -1.44 -12.37
C VAL A 126 1.90 -0.90 -12.34
N TYR A 127 2.68 -1.26 -11.30
CA TYR A 127 4.08 -0.87 -11.18
C TYR A 127 4.96 -1.46 -12.29
N ALA A 128 4.81 -2.75 -12.58
CA ALA A 128 5.55 -3.41 -13.66
C ALA A 128 5.24 -2.79 -15.03
N LYS A 129 3.98 -2.43 -15.28
CA LYS A 129 3.56 -1.70 -16.48
C LYS A 129 4.22 -0.32 -16.55
N ALA A 130 4.21 0.43 -15.45
CA ALA A 130 4.84 1.75 -15.40
C ALA A 130 6.34 1.68 -15.71
N ARG A 131 7.04 0.67 -15.19
CA ARG A 131 8.47 0.43 -15.47
C ARG A 131 8.72 0.07 -16.94
N LYS A 132 7.85 -0.78 -17.51
CA LYS A 132 7.95 -1.17 -18.93
C LYS A 132 7.71 0.03 -19.85
N ASP A 133 6.73 0.87 -19.55
CA ASP A 133 6.42 2.09 -20.33
C ASP A 133 7.59 3.09 -20.34
N GLN A 134 8.48 3.00 -19.35
CA GLN A 134 9.70 3.84 -19.24
C GLN A 134 10.95 3.20 -19.87
N GLY A 135 10.83 2.03 -20.47
CA GLY A 135 11.98 1.28 -20.99
C GLY A 135 12.93 0.77 -19.92
N ARG A 136 12.54 0.78 -18.64
CA ARG A 136 13.34 0.29 -17.52
C ARG A 136 12.87 -1.10 -17.10
N GLY A 137 13.78 -2.07 -17.09
CA GLY A 137 13.50 -3.40 -16.54
C GLY A 137 13.35 -3.34 -15.00
N LEU A 138 12.63 -4.32 -14.44
CA LEU A 138 12.56 -4.54 -12.99
C LEU A 138 13.93 -5.01 -12.48
N THR A 139 14.41 -4.40 -11.42
CA THR A 139 15.64 -4.80 -10.72
C THR A 139 15.44 -6.17 -10.06
N THR A 140 16.52 -6.94 -9.89
CA THR A 140 16.46 -8.27 -9.25
C THR A 140 15.86 -8.22 -7.84
N ALA A 141 16.20 -7.18 -7.07
CA ALA A 141 15.62 -6.97 -5.74
C ALA A 141 14.10 -6.68 -5.79
N GLU A 142 13.64 -5.90 -6.77
CA GLU A 142 12.21 -5.61 -6.98
C GLU A 142 11.45 -6.90 -7.35
N LYS A 143 12.00 -7.72 -8.25
CA LYS A 143 11.41 -9.02 -8.62
C LYS A 143 11.35 -9.98 -7.44
N ALA A 144 12.40 -10.05 -6.63
CA ALA A 144 12.42 -10.89 -5.44
C ALA A 144 11.39 -10.43 -4.41
N GLY A 145 11.31 -9.12 -4.13
CA GLY A 145 10.31 -8.56 -3.21
C GLY A 145 8.88 -8.82 -3.68
N MET A 146 8.57 -8.56 -4.95
CA MET A 146 7.27 -8.85 -5.55
C MET A 146 6.94 -10.35 -5.49
N GLY A 147 7.93 -11.22 -5.75
CA GLY A 147 7.77 -12.67 -5.67
C GLY A 147 7.44 -13.15 -4.26
N ILE A 148 8.16 -12.66 -3.25
CA ILE A 148 7.92 -13.02 -1.85
C ILE A 148 6.52 -12.58 -1.41
N ILE A 149 6.14 -11.33 -1.67
CA ILE A 149 4.82 -10.80 -1.27
C ILE A 149 3.70 -11.53 -2.03
N SER A 150 3.87 -11.84 -3.32
CA SER A 150 2.90 -12.62 -4.08
C SER A 150 2.77 -14.05 -3.55
N ALA A 151 3.87 -14.70 -3.19
CA ALA A 151 3.85 -16.04 -2.58
C ALA A 151 3.12 -16.04 -1.24
N LEU A 152 3.36 -15.04 -0.38
CA LEU A 152 2.63 -14.85 0.88
C LEU A 152 1.15 -14.58 0.64
N GLY A 153 0.80 -13.80 -0.40
CA GLY A 153 -0.58 -13.56 -0.78
C GLY A 153 -1.30 -14.82 -1.24
N VAL A 154 -0.67 -15.63 -2.08
CA VAL A 154 -1.23 -16.94 -2.51
C VAL A 154 -1.37 -17.89 -1.32
N LEU A 155 -0.36 -17.95 -0.45
CA LEU A 155 -0.41 -18.76 0.78
C LEU A 155 -1.60 -18.33 1.66
N SER A 156 -1.85 -17.04 1.81
CA SER A 156 -2.97 -16.52 2.60
C SER A 156 -4.32 -16.92 2.02
N LEU A 157 -4.47 -16.91 0.70
CA LEU A 157 -5.69 -17.38 0.04
C LEU A 157 -5.90 -18.88 0.25
N VAL A 158 -4.85 -19.69 0.13
CA VAL A 158 -4.92 -21.13 0.41
C VAL A 158 -5.35 -21.39 1.84
N LEU A 159 -4.77 -20.71 2.83
CA LEU A 159 -5.12 -20.85 4.24
C LEU A 159 -6.57 -20.42 4.53
N LEU A 160 -7.08 -19.44 3.81
CA LEU A 160 -8.46 -19.00 3.91
C LEU A 160 -9.42 -20.04 3.33
N PHE A 161 -9.12 -20.61 2.15
CA PHE A 161 -9.93 -21.65 1.54
C PHE A 161 -9.89 -22.98 2.27
N THR A 162 -8.80 -23.31 2.97
CA THR A 162 -8.69 -24.51 3.80
C THR A 162 -9.40 -24.39 5.15
N GLY A 163 -9.98 -23.22 5.47
CA GLY A 163 -10.67 -22.98 6.75
C GLY A 163 -9.75 -22.89 7.96
N PHE A 164 -8.42 -22.82 7.73
CA PHE A 164 -7.44 -22.64 8.81
C PHE A 164 -7.49 -21.24 9.42
N ILE A 165 -8.02 -20.29 8.66
CA ILE A 165 -8.26 -18.89 9.08
C ILE A 165 -9.77 -18.67 8.98
N SER A 166 -10.43 -18.57 10.14
CA SER A 166 -11.83 -18.08 10.27
C SER A 166 -11.80 -16.66 10.83
N PHE A 167 -12.75 -15.84 10.37
CA PHE A 167 -12.98 -14.47 10.86
C PHE A 167 -13.94 -14.47 12.03
#